data_430208b53e8b18099007c7910beecfb4
#
_entry.id   430208b53e8b18099007c7910beecfb4
#
_cell.length_a   1.000
_cell.length_b   1.000
_cell.length_c   1.000
_cell.angle_alpha   90.00
_cell.angle_beta   90.00
_cell.angle_gamma   90.00
#
_symmetry.space_group_name_H-M   'P 1'
#
loop_
_entity.id
_entity.type
_entity.pdbx_description
1 polymer ?
#
loop_
_entity_poly.entity_id
_entity_poly.type
_entity_poly.pdbx_seq_one_letter_code
_entity_poly.pdbx_strand_id
1 'polypeptide(L)'
;MSTNLSSIEESAATGEVAALYDYFRTHFGRPDVPGILKCFATHPPLLKHMMDLSESLIFADGALTRRHKEMIATLISEQNLCPYCADSHGYFLRIHGASAQALLAIQSDDLCSSALSAPEQALLRFARKVNINSHEIDRSDVEEVQRAGWSELQIAEAVHVAALFATFNRIANAFGLKSQGMLALYDEGNGAGHSKVKVSQGSSQ
;
A
#
# COMPACT_ATOMS: atom_id res chain seq x y z
N MET A 1 21.23 -6.87 -9.19
CA MET A 1 21.57 -7.38 -7.84
C MET A 1 20.59 -8.49 -7.53
N SER A 2 21.07 -9.62 -6.98
CA SER A 2 20.20 -10.76 -6.63
C SER A 2 19.33 -10.43 -5.43
N THR A 3 18.12 -11.00 -5.39
CA THR A 3 17.26 -11.03 -4.20
C THR A 3 17.87 -11.93 -3.11
N ASN A 4 17.46 -11.74 -1.85
CA ASN A 4 17.95 -12.56 -0.74
C ASN A 4 17.38 -13.99 -0.78
N LEU A 5 16.11 -14.11 -1.20
CA LEU A 5 15.41 -15.37 -1.39
C LEU A 5 14.90 -15.44 -2.82
N SER A 6 14.84 -16.65 -3.37
CA SER A 6 14.28 -16.86 -4.72
C SER A 6 12.77 -16.64 -4.70
N SER A 7 12.28 -15.88 -5.66
CA SER A 7 10.86 -15.74 -6.00
C SER A 7 10.53 -16.56 -7.26
N ILE A 8 9.26 -16.73 -7.56
CA ILE A 8 8.84 -17.39 -8.80
C ILE A 8 8.68 -16.32 -9.88
N GLU A 9 9.64 -16.26 -10.81
CA GLU A 9 9.58 -15.33 -11.92
C GLU A 9 8.51 -15.74 -12.95
N GLU A 10 8.00 -14.77 -13.71
CA GLU A 10 6.93 -15.03 -14.69
C GLU A 10 7.32 -16.10 -15.73
N SER A 11 8.59 -16.09 -16.16
CA SER A 11 9.13 -17.08 -17.09
C SER A 11 9.25 -18.49 -16.51
N ALA A 12 9.25 -18.62 -15.19
CA ALA A 12 9.34 -19.90 -14.47
C ALA A 12 7.99 -20.37 -13.91
N ALA A 13 6.95 -19.52 -14.02
CA ALA A 13 5.63 -19.85 -13.50
C ALA A 13 4.97 -20.97 -14.31
N THR A 14 4.42 -21.97 -13.62
CA THR A 14 3.68 -23.09 -14.23
C THR A 14 2.41 -23.38 -13.44
N GLY A 15 1.47 -24.13 -14.01
CA GLY A 15 0.26 -24.60 -13.33
C GLY A 15 -0.55 -23.46 -12.68
N GLU A 16 -0.89 -23.61 -11.41
CA GLU A 16 -1.70 -22.66 -10.67
C GLU A 16 -1.06 -21.27 -10.59
N VAL A 17 0.27 -21.17 -10.39
CA VAL A 17 0.98 -19.90 -10.33
C VAL A 17 0.87 -19.14 -11.65
N ALA A 18 1.06 -19.81 -12.79
CA ALA A 18 0.91 -19.19 -14.10
C ALA A 18 -0.52 -18.65 -14.30
N ALA A 19 -1.54 -19.44 -13.93
CA ALA A 19 -2.94 -19.03 -14.02
C ALA A 19 -3.25 -17.80 -13.13
N LEU A 20 -2.71 -17.75 -11.92
CA LEU A 20 -2.88 -16.59 -11.02
C LEU A 20 -2.16 -15.34 -11.57
N TYR A 21 -1.00 -15.49 -12.18
CA TYR A 21 -0.30 -14.36 -12.83
C TYR A 21 -1.07 -13.86 -14.05
N ASP A 22 -1.64 -14.74 -14.86
CA ASP A 22 -2.49 -14.36 -15.99
C ASP A 22 -3.76 -13.66 -15.53
N TYR A 23 -4.40 -14.18 -14.46
CA TYR A 23 -5.52 -13.52 -13.82
C TYR A 23 -5.14 -12.09 -13.35
N PHE A 24 -4.01 -11.94 -12.64
CA PHE A 24 -3.55 -10.64 -12.17
C PHE A 24 -3.38 -9.65 -13.33
N ARG A 25 -2.65 -10.05 -14.39
CA ARG A 25 -2.42 -9.18 -15.55
C ARG A 25 -3.70 -8.74 -16.22
N THR A 26 -4.63 -9.66 -16.39
CA THR A 26 -5.93 -9.38 -17.06
C THR A 26 -6.82 -8.51 -16.19
N HIS A 27 -6.95 -8.86 -14.91
CA HIS A 27 -7.86 -8.19 -13.98
C HIS A 27 -7.41 -6.76 -13.64
N PHE A 28 -6.13 -6.56 -13.40
CA PHE A 28 -5.58 -5.25 -13.06
C PHE A 28 -5.05 -4.45 -14.27
N GLY A 29 -5.11 -5.01 -15.48
CA GLY A 29 -4.67 -4.36 -16.72
C GLY A 29 -3.17 -4.02 -16.71
N ARG A 30 -2.35 -4.84 -16.02
CA ARG A 30 -0.91 -4.63 -15.92
C ARG A 30 -0.13 -5.60 -16.77
N PRO A 31 0.95 -5.15 -17.45
CA PRO A 31 1.75 -6.03 -18.28
C PRO A 31 2.63 -7.00 -17.46
N ASP A 32 2.98 -6.61 -16.24
CA ASP A 32 3.93 -7.29 -15.37
C ASP A 32 3.33 -7.65 -14.01
N VAL A 33 3.81 -8.72 -13.41
CA VAL A 33 3.43 -9.17 -12.07
C VAL A 33 4.35 -8.50 -11.04
N PRO A 34 3.79 -7.82 -10.00
CA PRO A 34 4.59 -7.17 -8.96
C PRO A 34 5.48 -8.15 -8.20
N GLY A 35 6.66 -7.71 -7.82
CA GLY A 35 7.63 -8.53 -7.09
C GLY A 35 7.07 -9.16 -5.81
N ILE A 36 6.20 -8.47 -5.09
CA ILE A 36 5.56 -9.00 -3.87
C ILE A 36 4.71 -10.25 -4.17
N LEU A 37 3.99 -10.28 -5.29
CA LEU A 37 3.22 -11.47 -5.70
C LEU A 37 4.14 -12.62 -6.08
N LYS A 38 5.28 -12.34 -6.70
CA LYS A 38 6.30 -13.35 -7.00
C LYS A 38 6.89 -13.97 -5.73
N CYS A 39 7.00 -13.19 -4.64
CA CYS A 39 7.37 -13.73 -3.33
C CYS A 39 6.30 -14.68 -2.77
N PHE A 40 5.03 -14.31 -2.83
CA PHE A 40 3.93 -15.18 -2.39
C PHE A 40 3.77 -16.44 -3.24
N ALA A 41 4.16 -16.40 -4.51
CA ALA A 41 4.07 -17.53 -5.43
C ALA A 41 4.90 -18.73 -5.01
N THR A 42 5.86 -18.58 -4.11
CA THR A 42 6.57 -19.69 -3.45
C THR A 42 5.63 -20.60 -2.67
N HIS A 43 4.41 -20.13 -2.35
CA HIS A 43 3.34 -20.88 -1.71
C HIS A 43 2.00 -20.55 -2.41
N PRO A 44 1.62 -21.26 -3.50
CA PRO A 44 0.51 -20.86 -4.37
C PRO A 44 -0.83 -20.57 -3.65
N PRO A 45 -1.28 -21.33 -2.64
CA PRO A 45 -2.48 -20.99 -1.89
C PRO A 45 -2.38 -19.63 -1.20
N LEU A 46 -1.19 -19.27 -0.69
CA LEU A 46 -0.96 -17.97 -0.07
C LEU A 46 -1.04 -16.84 -1.12
N LEU A 47 -0.46 -17.04 -2.32
CA LEU A 47 -0.54 -16.06 -3.40
C LEU A 47 -1.99 -15.68 -3.67
N LYS A 48 -2.88 -16.68 -3.85
CA LYS A 48 -4.30 -16.43 -4.09
C LYS A 48 -4.95 -15.64 -2.96
N HIS A 49 -4.76 -16.07 -1.70
CA HIS A 49 -5.36 -15.39 -0.56
C HIS A 49 -4.85 -13.96 -0.37
N MET A 50 -3.57 -13.71 -0.65
CA MET A 50 -3.00 -12.36 -0.54
C MET A 50 -3.47 -11.45 -1.69
N MET A 51 -3.74 -11.99 -2.86
CA MET A 51 -4.39 -11.24 -3.95
C MET A 51 -5.82 -10.86 -3.57
N ASP A 52 -6.63 -11.82 -3.10
CA ASP A 52 -8.01 -11.60 -2.68
C ASP A 52 -8.07 -10.56 -1.52
N LEU A 53 -7.17 -10.69 -0.54
CA LEU A 53 -7.07 -9.75 0.58
C LEU A 53 -6.69 -8.34 0.12
N SER A 54 -5.72 -8.22 -0.77
CA SER A 54 -5.31 -6.93 -1.33
C SER A 54 -6.44 -6.28 -2.12
N GLU A 55 -7.16 -7.06 -2.92
CA GLU A 55 -8.30 -6.57 -3.68
C GLU A 55 -9.40 -6.05 -2.74
N SER A 56 -9.80 -6.83 -1.75
CA SER A 56 -10.90 -6.47 -0.85
C SER A 56 -10.55 -5.33 0.10
N LEU A 57 -9.33 -5.25 0.60
CA LEU A 57 -8.96 -4.25 1.60
C LEU A 57 -8.33 -2.98 1.00
N ILE A 58 -7.50 -3.12 -0.05
CA ILE A 58 -6.76 -1.99 -0.60
C ILE A 58 -7.41 -1.42 -1.84
N PHE A 59 -7.81 -2.29 -2.78
CA PHE A 59 -8.29 -1.84 -4.10
C PHE A 59 -9.78 -1.58 -4.16
N ALA A 60 -10.59 -2.29 -3.37
CA ALA A 60 -12.02 -2.04 -3.27
C ALA A 60 -12.33 -0.78 -2.46
N ASP A 61 -13.47 -0.16 -2.74
CA ASP A 61 -14.03 0.89 -1.89
C ASP A 61 -14.39 0.31 -0.52
N GLY A 62 -14.10 1.08 0.53
CA GLY A 62 -14.36 0.72 1.91
C GLY A 62 -14.84 1.93 2.71
N ALA A 63 -14.68 1.89 4.03
CA ALA A 63 -14.95 3.04 4.89
C ALA A 63 -13.92 4.16 4.67
N LEU A 64 -12.66 3.79 4.39
CA LEU A 64 -11.60 4.71 3.99
C LEU A 64 -11.55 4.86 2.47
N THR A 65 -11.28 6.08 2.01
CA THR A 65 -10.97 6.30 0.60
C THR A 65 -9.62 5.64 0.24
N ARG A 66 -9.42 5.32 -1.03
CA ARG A 66 -8.15 4.81 -1.53
C ARG A 66 -6.98 5.71 -1.13
N ARG A 67 -7.14 7.04 -1.22
CA ARG A 67 -6.10 7.99 -0.81
C ARG A 67 -5.67 7.78 0.65
N HIS A 68 -6.61 7.61 1.59
CA HIS A 68 -6.29 7.39 3.01
C HIS A 68 -5.59 6.04 3.22
N LYS A 69 -5.99 4.99 2.50
CA LYS A 69 -5.31 3.69 2.53
C LYS A 69 -3.86 3.80 2.05
N GLU A 70 -3.63 4.56 0.96
CA GLU A 70 -2.28 4.79 0.44
C GLU A 70 -1.43 5.68 1.37
N MET A 71 -2.03 6.63 2.07
CA MET A 71 -1.32 7.41 3.10
C MET A 71 -0.79 6.50 4.22
N ILE A 72 -1.64 5.61 4.73
CA ILE A 72 -1.26 4.62 5.76
C ILE A 72 -0.19 3.67 5.21
N ALA A 73 -0.40 3.14 4.01
CA ALA A 73 0.53 2.23 3.35
C ALA A 73 1.93 2.84 3.18
N THR A 74 1.99 4.09 2.73
CA THR A 74 3.25 4.82 2.57
C THR A 74 3.93 5.03 3.91
N LEU A 75 3.21 5.54 4.92
CA LEU A 75 3.76 5.77 6.26
C LEU A 75 4.35 4.49 6.86
N ILE A 76 3.58 3.40 6.86
CA ILE A 76 4.03 2.11 7.43
C ILE A 76 5.25 1.58 6.68
N SER A 77 5.28 1.76 5.36
CA SER A 77 6.39 1.30 4.52
C SER A 77 7.68 2.09 4.76
N GLU A 78 7.60 3.39 4.98
CA GLU A 78 8.74 4.23 5.37
C GLU A 78 9.25 3.83 6.76
N GLN A 79 8.37 3.70 7.74
CA GLN A 79 8.74 3.31 9.10
C GLN A 79 9.39 1.93 9.18
N ASN A 80 8.93 0.99 8.36
CA ASN A 80 9.47 -0.37 8.27
C ASN A 80 10.67 -0.47 7.31
N LEU A 81 11.17 0.66 6.80
CA LEU A 81 12.32 0.73 5.89
C LEU A 81 12.18 -0.22 4.70
N CYS A 82 10.99 -0.22 4.08
CA CYS A 82 10.70 -1.03 2.89
C CYS A 82 10.73 -0.17 1.62
N PRO A 83 11.87 -0.03 0.95
CA PRO A 83 11.99 0.86 -0.21
C PRO A 83 11.12 0.42 -1.39
N TYR A 84 10.87 -0.87 -1.54
CA TYR A 84 9.96 -1.39 -2.57
C TYR A 84 8.51 -0.91 -2.34
N CYS A 85 8.01 -1.06 -1.10
CA CYS A 85 6.64 -0.68 -0.79
C CYS A 85 6.48 0.83 -0.72
N ALA A 86 7.44 1.55 -0.12
CA ALA A 86 7.40 3.01 -0.01
C ALA A 86 7.34 3.70 -1.38
N ASP A 87 8.16 3.24 -2.34
CA ASP A 87 8.14 3.73 -3.73
C ASP A 87 6.79 3.48 -4.40
N SER A 88 6.29 2.25 -4.35
CA SER A 88 5.04 1.87 -5.00
C SER A 88 3.83 2.61 -4.40
N HIS A 89 3.73 2.69 -3.07
CA HIS A 89 2.59 3.31 -2.40
C HIS A 89 2.70 4.83 -2.35
N GLY A 90 3.91 5.40 -2.34
CA GLY A 90 4.13 6.82 -2.63
C GLY A 90 3.62 7.22 -4.01
N TYR A 91 3.91 6.42 -5.03
CA TYR A 91 3.36 6.59 -6.37
C TYR A 91 1.83 6.52 -6.37
N PHE A 92 1.23 5.47 -5.78
CA PHE A 92 -0.22 5.33 -5.71
C PHE A 92 -0.86 6.48 -4.92
N LEU A 93 -0.25 6.94 -3.86
CA LEU A 93 -0.71 8.10 -3.10
C LEU A 93 -0.77 9.36 -3.99
N ARG A 94 0.24 9.59 -4.83
CA ARG A 94 0.29 10.71 -5.76
C ARG A 94 -0.80 10.63 -6.82
N ILE A 95 -1.03 9.48 -7.44
CA ILE A 95 -2.10 9.33 -8.44
C ILE A 95 -3.51 9.40 -7.84
N HIS A 96 -3.65 9.18 -6.53
CA HIS A 96 -4.89 9.38 -5.78
C HIS A 96 -5.02 10.78 -5.15
N GLY A 97 -4.27 11.76 -5.67
CA GLY A 97 -4.50 13.19 -5.44
C GLY A 97 -3.77 13.79 -4.22
N ALA A 98 -2.81 13.09 -3.62
CA ALA A 98 -1.97 13.73 -2.61
C ALA A 98 -0.99 14.72 -3.24
N SER A 99 -0.78 15.86 -2.59
CA SER A 99 0.25 16.82 -2.99
C SER A 99 1.66 16.25 -2.75
N ALA A 100 2.67 16.81 -3.42
CA ALA A 100 4.06 16.45 -3.16
C ALA A 100 4.45 16.76 -1.71
N GLN A 101 3.92 17.85 -1.15
CA GLN A 101 4.16 18.24 0.23
C GLN A 101 3.54 17.26 1.23
N ALA A 102 2.33 16.75 0.97
CA ALA A 102 1.70 15.74 1.81
C ALA A 102 2.50 14.41 1.77
N LEU A 103 2.95 14.00 0.59
CA LEU A 103 3.82 12.83 0.47
C LEU A 103 5.13 13.02 1.24
N LEU A 104 5.81 14.15 1.08
CA LEU A 104 7.05 14.45 1.78
C LEU A 104 6.86 14.46 3.31
N ALA A 105 5.75 15.03 3.80
CA ALA A 105 5.42 15.01 5.22
C ALA A 105 5.30 13.58 5.76
N ILE A 106 4.63 12.69 5.02
CA ILE A 106 4.49 11.27 5.40
C ILE A 106 5.84 10.55 5.36
N GLN A 107 6.64 10.76 4.32
CA GLN A 107 7.95 10.15 4.17
C GLN A 107 8.95 10.58 5.24
N SER A 108 8.85 11.82 5.71
CA SER A 108 9.70 12.35 6.78
C SER A 108 9.13 12.17 8.19
N ASP A 109 8.01 11.45 8.34
CA ASP A 109 7.27 11.28 9.60
C ASP A 109 6.84 12.61 10.27
N ASP A 110 6.74 13.70 9.47
CA ASP A 110 6.21 14.99 9.94
C ASP A 110 4.67 15.00 9.92
N LEU A 111 4.08 14.26 10.84
CA LEU A 111 2.62 14.10 10.94
C LEU A 111 1.91 15.35 11.54
N CYS A 112 2.65 16.43 11.83
CA CYS A 112 2.10 17.72 12.24
C CYS A 112 2.14 18.75 11.10
N SER A 113 2.62 18.38 9.93
CA SER A 113 2.73 19.24 8.76
C SER A 113 1.38 19.84 8.35
N SER A 114 1.37 21.13 8.01
CA SER A 114 0.18 21.80 7.43
C SER A 114 -0.25 21.28 6.06
N ALA A 115 0.57 20.43 5.44
CA ALA A 115 0.23 19.73 4.20
C ALA A 115 -0.78 18.57 4.42
N LEU A 116 -1.02 18.19 5.67
CA LEU A 116 -1.98 17.19 6.11
C LEU A 116 -3.11 17.88 6.87
N SER A 117 -4.35 17.52 6.61
CA SER A 117 -5.49 18.01 7.41
C SER A 117 -5.44 17.43 8.83
N ALA A 118 -6.07 18.12 9.80
CA ALA A 118 -6.10 17.65 11.19
C ALA A 118 -6.68 16.22 11.34
N PRO A 119 -7.76 15.81 10.62
CA PRO A 119 -8.20 14.43 10.60
C PRO A 119 -7.13 13.45 10.09
N GLU A 120 -6.44 13.78 8.97
CA GLU A 120 -5.39 12.93 8.42
C GLU A 120 -4.21 12.78 9.38
N GLN A 121 -3.81 13.86 10.05
CA GLN A 121 -2.77 13.82 11.07
C GLN A 121 -3.12 12.86 12.20
N ALA A 122 -4.37 12.91 12.71
CA ALA A 122 -4.82 12.02 13.78
C ALA A 122 -4.84 10.55 13.32
N LEU A 123 -5.37 10.27 12.12
CA LEU A 123 -5.41 8.92 11.54
C LEU A 123 -4.00 8.34 11.36
N LEU A 124 -3.08 9.13 10.84
CA LEU A 124 -1.70 8.69 10.60
C LEU A 124 -0.93 8.48 11.91
N ARG A 125 -1.11 9.33 12.91
CA ARG A 125 -0.51 9.10 14.26
C ARG A 125 -1.03 7.79 14.86
N PHE A 126 -2.32 7.52 14.74
CA PHE A 126 -2.91 6.27 15.20
C PHE A 126 -2.34 5.07 14.43
N ALA A 127 -2.34 5.11 13.09
CA ALA A 127 -1.76 4.06 12.27
C ALA A 127 -0.27 3.80 12.58
N ARG A 128 0.50 4.87 12.86
CA ARG A 128 1.87 4.77 13.34
C ARG A 128 1.95 3.99 14.65
N LYS A 129 1.09 4.30 15.63
CA LYS A 129 1.05 3.58 16.91
C LYS A 129 0.68 2.12 16.72
N VAL A 130 -0.26 1.80 15.82
CA VAL A 130 -0.60 0.42 15.44
C VAL A 130 0.63 -0.33 14.94
N ASN A 131 1.48 0.30 14.12
CA ASN A 131 2.66 -0.37 13.56
C ASN A 131 3.79 -0.59 14.57
N ILE A 132 4.02 0.39 15.45
CA ILE A 132 5.22 0.42 16.30
C ILE A 132 4.92 -0.13 17.71
N ASN A 133 3.78 0.28 18.30
CA ASN A 133 3.44 0.05 19.69
C ASN A 133 1.98 -0.42 19.85
N SER A 134 1.54 -1.40 19.05
CA SER A 134 0.15 -1.86 19.07
C SER A 134 -0.34 -2.34 20.44
N HIS A 135 0.56 -2.83 21.29
CA HIS A 135 0.28 -3.29 22.65
C HIS A 135 -0.02 -2.16 23.65
N GLU A 136 0.26 -0.91 23.27
CA GLU A 136 0.00 0.29 24.08
C GLU A 136 -1.28 1.02 23.65
N ILE A 137 -1.99 0.51 22.63
CA ILE A 137 -3.24 1.14 22.17
C ILE A 137 -4.33 0.90 23.21
N ASP A 138 -4.97 1.99 23.61
CA ASP A 138 -6.10 1.95 24.52
C ASP A 138 -7.32 2.73 23.98
N ARG A 139 -8.37 2.81 24.78
CA ARG A 139 -9.62 3.49 24.40
C ARG A 139 -9.41 4.98 24.11
N SER A 140 -8.50 5.63 24.79
CA SER A 140 -8.24 7.07 24.60
C SER A 140 -7.62 7.38 23.24
N ASP A 141 -6.80 6.49 22.69
CA ASP A 141 -6.28 6.61 21.31
C ASP A 141 -7.40 6.59 20.28
N VAL A 142 -8.35 5.64 20.43
CA VAL A 142 -9.51 5.53 19.54
C VAL A 142 -10.38 6.78 19.64
N GLU A 143 -10.63 7.28 20.85
CA GLU A 143 -11.43 8.48 21.08
C GLU A 143 -10.78 9.76 20.52
N GLU A 144 -9.45 9.84 20.49
CA GLU A 144 -8.74 10.94 19.82
C GLU A 144 -9.04 10.95 18.32
N VAL A 145 -8.96 9.80 17.67
CA VAL A 145 -9.23 9.66 16.23
C VAL A 145 -10.70 9.92 15.93
N GLN A 146 -11.63 9.44 16.79
CA GLN A 146 -13.06 9.74 16.67
C GLN A 146 -13.36 11.23 16.80
N ARG A 147 -12.72 11.92 17.76
CA ARG A 147 -12.85 13.39 17.92
C ARG A 147 -12.34 14.17 16.71
N ALA A 148 -11.39 13.61 15.97
CA ALA A 148 -10.92 14.18 14.70
C ALA A 148 -11.89 13.94 13.53
N GLY A 149 -13.00 13.21 13.73
CA GLY A 149 -14.07 13.01 12.76
C GLY A 149 -14.13 11.63 12.10
N TRP A 150 -13.28 10.68 12.51
CA TRP A 150 -13.30 9.32 11.96
C TRP A 150 -14.30 8.42 12.70
N SER A 151 -15.06 7.65 11.94
CA SER A 151 -15.94 6.63 12.50
C SER A 151 -15.15 5.41 12.99
N GLU A 152 -15.74 4.64 13.89
CA GLU A 152 -15.13 3.40 14.38
C GLU A 152 -14.82 2.40 13.26
N LEU A 153 -15.68 2.33 12.23
CA LEU A 153 -15.46 1.48 11.06
C LEU A 153 -14.22 1.92 10.26
N GLN A 154 -14.03 3.24 10.08
CA GLN A 154 -12.85 3.77 9.40
C GLN A 154 -11.57 3.51 10.19
N ILE A 155 -11.63 3.62 11.53
CA ILE A 155 -10.51 3.33 12.42
C ILE A 155 -10.16 1.83 12.36
N ALA A 156 -11.15 0.95 12.37
CA ALA A 156 -10.93 -0.50 12.23
C ALA A 156 -10.28 -0.84 10.87
N GLU A 157 -10.75 -0.22 9.79
CA GLU A 157 -10.14 -0.43 8.47
C GLU A 157 -8.69 0.09 8.44
N ALA A 158 -8.40 1.22 9.10
CA ALA A 158 -7.02 1.72 9.23
C ALA A 158 -6.10 0.73 9.95
N VAL A 159 -6.59 0.06 11.00
CA VAL A 159 -5.84 -1.01 11.69
C VAL A 159 -5.54 -2.16 10.74
N HIS A 160 -6.54 -2.61 9.96
CA HIS A 160 -6.35 -3.71 9.01
C HIS A 160 -5.32 -3.33 7.92
N VAL A 161 -5.40 -2.12 7.37
CA VAL A 161 -4.43 -1.61 6.39
C VAL A 161 -3.02 -1.55 6.98
N ALA A 162 -2.85 -0.99 8.17
CA ALA A 162 -1.55 -0.89 8.83
C ALA A 162 -0.93 -2.29 9.08
N ALA A 163 -1.72 -3.24 9.59
CA ALA A 163 -1.27 -4.61 9.84
C ALA A 163 -0.88 -5.34 8.55
N LEU A 164 -1.66 -5.17 7.47
CA LEU A 164 -1.36 -5.76 6.16
C LEU A 164 -0.02 -5.23 5.61
N PHE A 165 0.19 -3.91 5.67
CA PHE A 165 1.45 -3.33 5.21
C PHE A 165 2.63 -3.72 6.09
N ALA A 166 2.46 -3.85 7.40
CA ALA A 166 3.49 -4.41 8.27
C ALA A 166 3.89 -5.83 7.84
N THR A 167 2.94 -6.64 7.36
CA THR A 167 3.19 -7.97 6.79
C THR A 167 3.93 -7.88 5.45
N PHE A 168 3.44 -7.08 4.51
CA PHE A 168 4.05 -6.94 3.19
C PHE A 168 5.48 -6.41 3.27
N ASN A 169 5.73 -5.40 4.11
CA ASN A 169 7.05 -4.82 4.27
C ASN A 169 8.07 -5.86 4.76
N ARG A 170 7.69 -6.71 5.72
CA ARG A 170 8.59 -7.77 6.23
C ARG A 170 8.93 -8.79 5.16
N ILE A 171 7.94 -9.18 4.35
CA ILE A 171 8.14 -10.13 3.26
C ILE A 171 9.01 -9.49 2.17
N ALA A 172 8.69 -8.30 1.71
CA ALA A 172 9.46 -7.59 0.70
C ALA A 172 10.93 -7.39 1.13
N ASN A 173 11.15 -6.97 2.37
CA ASN A 173 12.48 -6.78 2.95
C ASN A 173 13.25 -8.11 3.06
N ALA A 174 12.61 -9.17 3.56
CA ALA A 174 13.22 -10.49 3.71
C ALA A 174 13.64 -11.09 2.36
N PHE A 175 12.79 -10.94 1.34
CA PHE A 175 13.12 -11.35 -0.04
C PHE A 175 14.14 -10.41 -0.70
N GLY A 176 14.34 -9.21 -0.18
CA GLY A 176 15.30 -8.23 -0.71
C GLY A 176 14.78 -7.49 -1.95
N LEU A 177 13.47 -7.27 -2.04
CA LEU A 177 12.89 -6.48 -3.12
C LEU A 177 13.41 -5.03 -3.06
N LYS A 178 13.69 -4.48 -4.24
CA LYS A 178 14.20 -3.11 -4.38
C LYS A 178 13.12 -2.19 -4.93
N SER A 179 13.25 -0.88 -4.66
CA SER A 179 12.44 0.14 -5.33
C SER A 179 12.47 -0.07 -6.84
N GLN A 180 11.32 0.13 -7.47
CA GLN A 180 11.14 0.06 -8.92
C GLN A 180 11.24 1.43 -9.59
N GLY A 181 11.42 2.51 -8.79
CA GLY A 181 11.49 3.88 -9.29
C GLY A 181 10.15 4.44 -9.78
N MET A 182 9.03 3.85 -9.37
CA MET A 182 7.70 4.25 -9.83
C MET A 182 7.38 5.70 -9.49
N LEU A 183 7.74 6.14 -8.29
CA LEU A 183 7.50 7.52 -7.85
C LEU A 183 8.33 8.52 -8.64
N ALA A 184 9.61 8.23 -8.91
CA ALA A 184 10.47 9.09 -9.73
C ALA A 184 9.93 9.22 -11.16
N LEU A 185 9.50 8.13 -11.77
CA LEU A 185 8.87 8.14 -13.10
C LEU A 185 7.57 8.97 -13.14
N TYR A 186 6.81 8.97 -12.04
CA TYR A 186 5.61 9.81 -11.94
C TYR A 186 5.95 11.30 -11.91
N ASP A 187 6.96 11.68 -11.13
CA ASP A 187 7.36 13.09 -10.99
C ASP A 187 7.99 13.61 -12.29
N GLU A 188 8.77 12.81 -13.01
CA GLU A 188 9.30 13.11 -14.33
C GLU A 188 8.18 13.24 -15.38
N GLY A 189 7.19 12.33 -15.35
CA GLY A 189 6.05 12.31 -16.27
C GLY A 189 5.06 13.46 -16.07
N ASN A 190 4.92 13.99 -14.87
CA ASN A 190 4.09 15.16 -14.58
C ASN A 190 4.80 16.49 -14.95
N GLY A 191 6.12 16.45 -15.18
CA GLY A 191 6.84 17.51 -15.89
C GLY A 191 6.59 17.48 -17.40
N ALA A 192 6.07 16.37 -17.96
CA ALA A 192 5.78 16.15 -19.38
C ALA A 192 4.40 15.47 -19.54
N GLY A 193 3.30 16.22 -19.37
CA GLY A 193 1.92 15.92 -19.80
C GLY A 193 1.42 14.46 -19.77
N HIS A 194 0.61 14.13 -18.77
CA HIS A 194 -0.39 13.06 -18.58
C HIS A 194 -0.57 11.97 -19.65
N SER A 195 -0.31 10.73 -19.25
CA SER A 195 -1.01 9.57 -19.80
C SER A 195 -1.83 8.91 -18.68
N LYS A 196 -3.16 8.92 -18.83
CA LYS A 196 -4.12 8.34 -17.88
C LYS A 196 -4.07 6.82 -17.97
N VAL A 197 -3.54 6.16 -16.96
CA VAL A 197 -3.84 4.75 -16.73
C VAL A 197 -5.27 4.68 -16.20
N LYS A 198 -6.19 4.19 -17.03
CA LYS A 198 -7.57 3.90 -16.61
C LYS A 198 -7.55 2.70 -15.67
N VAL A 199 -7.76 2.94 -14.39
CA VAL A 199 -8.25 1.90 -13.48
C VAL A 199 -9.72 1.71 -13.82
N SER A 200 -10.08 0.57 -14.41
CA SER A 200 -11.47 0.23 -14.68
C SER A 200 -12.19 0.05 -13.34
N GLN A 201 -13.10 0.97 -13.03
CA GLN A 201 -14.11 0.73 -12.01
C GLN A 201 -15.02 -0.39 -12.55
N GLY A 202 -14.99 -1.54 -11.90
CA GLY A 202 -15.93 -2.61 -12.16
C GLY A 202 -17.33 -2.14 -11.76
N SER A 203 -18.16 -1.86 -12.75
CA SER A 203 -19.59 -1.61 -12.56
C SER A 203 -20.27 -2.92 -12.17
N SER A 204 -20.73 -2.99 -10.93
CA SER A 204 -21.67 -4.01 -10.48
C SER A 204 -23.03 -3.76 -11.16
N GLN A 205 -23.49 -4.72 -11.93
CA GLN A 205 -24.92 -4.97 -12.19
C GLN A 205 -25.34 -6.25 -11.49
#